data_9fc44e08da49b235d44cc7a9cf060f48
#
_entry.id   9fc44e08da49b235d44cc7a9cf060f48
#
_cell.length_a   1.000
_cell.length_b   1.000
_cell.length_c   1.000
_cell.angle_alpha   90.00
_cell.angle_beta   90.00
_cell.angle_gamma   90.00
#
_symmetry.space_group_name_H-M   'P 1'
#
loop_
_entity.id
_entity.type
_entity.pdbx_description
1 polymer ?
#
loop_
_entity_poly.entity_id
_entity_poly.type
_entity_poly.pdbx_seq_one_letter_code
_entity_poly.pdbx_strand_id
1 'polypeptide(L)'
;HQDDIYLKDYTKHVLEAFQRSKKPLIYFSDYAELRGDRIVTSNKLLRVKRLMLLPMHFRWTYSNRFIRRRILSFGSPICCPSVAYARENLPNPVFSTGFRSNEDWEAWEKISKLQGDFIFDRHIMMYHRIHEESETSAIIHDNKRSDEDVLMYQKFWPSPIVKLLVKLYASGQKSNDLE
;
A
#
# COMPACT_ATOMS: atom_id res chain seq x y z
N HIS A 1 7.21 -5.19 11.26
CA HIS A 1 5.95 -5.97 11.20
C HIS A 1 6.01 -7.19 12.10
N GLN A 2 6.48 -6.98 13.34
CA GLN A 2 6.71 -8.06 14.32
C GLN A 2 5.41 -8.60 14.92
N ASP A 3 4.34 -7.85 14.80
CA ASP A 3 3.01 -8.09 15.37
C ASP A 3 1.99 -8.61 14.36
N ASP A 4 2.32 -8.63 13.06
CA ASP A 4 1.47 -9.13 11.98
C ASP A 4 1.52 -10.65 11.86
N ILE A 5 0.46 -11.26 11.34
CA ILE A 5 0.37 -12.73 11.16
C ILE A 5 0.40 -13.05 9.66
N TYR A 6 1.43 -13.76 9.21
CA TYR A 6 1.50 -14.30 7.86
C TYR A 6 0.87 -15.69 7.81
N LEU A 7 0.06 -15.94 6.77
CA LEU A 7 -0.52 -17.25 6.56
C LEU A 7 0.53 -18.22 6.03
N LYS A 8 0.32 -19.51 6.31
CA LYS A 8 1.30 -20.61 6.08
C LYS A 8 1.91 -20.60 4.67
N ASP A 9 1.12 -20.28 3.65
CA ASP A 9 1.56 -20.36 2.25
C ASP A 9 2.09 -19.03 1.68
N TYR A 10 2.19 -17.96 2.50
CA TYR A 10 2.65 -16.65 2.04
C TYR A 10 3.97 -16.71 1.26
N THR A 11 5.01 -17.31 1.84
CA THR A 11 6.33 -17.42 1.20
C THR A 11 6.28 -18.20 -0.11
N LYS A 12 5.48 -19.28 -0.16
CA LYS A 12 5.26 -20.05 -1.39
C LYS A 12 4.67 -19.20 -2.50
N HIS A 13 3.61 -18.42 -2.19
CA HIS A 13 2.98 -17.50 -3.15
C HIS A 13 3.96 -16.45 -3.66
N VAL A 14 4.80 -15.87 -2.78
CA VAL A 14 5.86 -14.93 -3.18
C VAL A 14 6.83 -15.57 -4.16
N LEU A 15 7.38 -16.73 -3.83
CA LEU A 15 8.37 -17.43 -4.67
C LEU A 15 7.79 -17.79 -6.04
N GLU A 16 6.59 -18.37 -6.07
CA GLU A 16 5.92 -18.72 -7.32
C GLU A 16 5.62 -17.48 -8.18
N ALA A 17 5.21 -16.37 -7.55
CA ALA A 17 4.95 -15.11 -8.24
C ALA A 17 6.22 -14.54 -8.88
N PHE A 18 7.33 -14.55 -8.15
CA PHE A 18 8.62 -14.06 -8.65
C PHE A 18 9.17 -14.95 -9.76
N GLN A 19 9.05 -16.27 -9.66
CA GLN A 19 9.47 -17.22 -10.70
C GLN A 19 8.69 -17.04 -12.02
N ARG A 20 7.43 -16.63 -11.94
CA ARG A 20 6.57 -16.39 -13.12
C ARG A 20 6.80 -15.03 -13.79
N SER A 21 7.52 -14.13 -13.18
CA SER A 21 7.84 -12.79 -13.70
C SER A 21 9.25 -12.75 -14.26
N LYS A 22 9.41 -12.11 -15.42
CA LYS A 22 10.75 -11.89 -16.00
C LYS A 22 11.57 -10.88 -15.23
N LYS A 23 10.92 -9.92 -14.58
CA LYS A 23 11.57 -8.87 -13.80
C LYS A 23 10.64 -8.41 -12.67
N PRO A 24 10.52 -9.21 -11.61
CA PRO A 24 9.71 -8.80 -10.46
C PRO A 24 10.31 -7.58 -9.78
N LEU A 25 9.48 -6.66 -9.31
CA LEU A 25 9.88 -5.54 -8.47
C LEU A 25 9.37 -5.77 -7.06
N ILE A 26 8.06 -5.90 -6.92
CA ILE A 26 7.39 -6.22 -5.66
C ILE A 26 6.28 -7.24 -5.90
N TYR A 27 6.07 -8.06 -4.89
CA TYR A 27 4.84 -8.83 -4.68
C TYR A 27 4.10 -8.20 -3.50
N PHE A 28 2.78 -8.17 -3.55
CA PHE A 28 1.94 -7.83 -2.41
C PHE A 28 0.62 -8.59 -2.49
N SER A 29 0.05 -8.90 -1.32
CA SER A 29 -1.21 -9.63 -1.24
C SER A 29 -2.35 -8.76 -0.73
N ASP A 30 -3.58 -9.25 -0.91
CA ASP A 30 -4.70 -8.79 -0.10
C ASP A 30 -4.47 -9.19 1.37
N TYR A 31 -5.17 -8.52 2.28
CA TYR A 31 -5.02 -8.72 3.70
C TYR A 31 -6.35 -8.58 4.45
N ALA A 32 -6.39 -9.08 5.68
CA ALA A 32 -7.44 -8.80 6.63
C ALA A 32 -6.87 -8.02 7.82
N GLU A 33 -7.72 -7.34 8.57
CA GLU A 33 -7.33 -6.68 9.81
C GLU A 33 -7.56 -7.63 11.00
N LEU A 34 -6.61 -7.65 11.93
CA LEU A 34 -6.74 -8.32 13.21
C LEU A 34 -6.95 -7.26 14.30
N ARG A 35 -8.18 -7.17 14.80
CA ARG A 35 -8.59 -6.23 15.86
C ARG A 35 -8.84 -7.02 17.14
N GLY A 36 -7.88 -6.97 18.08
CA GLY A 36 -7.84 -7.90 19.20
C GLY A 36 -7.75 -9.35 18.67
N ASP A 37 -8.74 -10.17 18.99
CA ASP A 37 -8.84 -11.57 18.51
C ASP A 37 -9.77 -11.75 17.30
N ARG A 38 -10.33 -10.65 16.78
CA ARG A 38 -11.29 -10.70 15.68
C ARG A 38 -10.62 -10.42 14.34
N ILE A 39 -10.79 -11.33 13.38
CA ILE A 39 -10.37 -11.15 11.99
C ILE A 39 -11.47 -10.43 11.22
N VAL A 40 -11.15 -9.25 10.68
CA VAL A 40 -12.04 -8.41 9.87
C VAL A 40 -11.58 -8.50 8.41
N THR A 41 -12.31 -9.28 7.61
CA THR A 41 -11.99 -9.49 6.19
C THR A 41 -12.57 -8.42 5.28
N SER A 42 -13.52 -7.60 5.75
CA SER A 42 -14.16 -6.55 4.97
C SER A 42 -14.66 -5.42 5.87
N ASN A 43 -14.28 -4.20 5.53
CA ASN A 43 -14.82 -2.95 6.06
C ASN A 43 -14.78 -1.90 4.94
N LYS A 44 -15.16 -0.65 5.22
CA LYS A 44 -15.18 0.44 4.25
C LYS A 44 -13.80 0.69 3.65
N LEU A 45 -12.75 0.76 4.49
CA LEU A 45 -11.38 0.99 4.05
C LEU A 45 -10.86 -0.13 3.15
N LEU A 46 -11.02 -1.40 3.56
CA LEU A 46 -10.59 -2.56 2.78
C LEU A 46 -11.31 -2.62 1.42
N ARG A 47 -12.61 -2.30 1.39
CA ARG A 47 -13.37 -2.24 0.12
C ARG A 47 -12.85 -1.15 -0.81
N VAL A 48 -12.53 0.03 -0.29
CA VAL A 48 -11.96 1.13 -1.09
C VAL A 48 -10.58 0.72 -1.64
N LYS A 49 -9.70 0.16 -0.83
CA LYS A 49 -8.38 -0.32 -1.27
C LYS A 49 -8.49 -1.39 -2.35
N ARG A 50 -9.39 -2.38 -2.18
CA ARG A 50 -9.65 -3.42 -3.19
C ARG A 50 -10.20 -2.84 -4.49
N LEU A 51 -11.09 -1.84 -4.40
CA LEU A 51 -11.60 -1.12 -5.58
C LEU A 51 -10.47 -0.42 -6.35
N MET A 52 -9.56 0.24 -5.64
CA MET A 52 -8.38 0.86 -6.26
C MET A 52 -7.47 -0.17 -6.94
N LEU A 53 -7.37 -1.39 -6.40
CA LEU A 53 -6.55 -2.48 -6.92
C LEU A 53 -7.22 -3.30 -8.02
N LEU A 54 -8.49 -3.05 -8.37
CA LEU A 54 -9.20 -3.79 -9.43
C LEU A 54 -8.41 -3.92 -10.75
N PRO A 55 -7.73 -2.86 -11.26
CA PRO A 55 -6.93 -3.01 -12.48
C PRO A 55 -5.82 -4.06 -12.35
N MET A 56 -5.28 -4.25 -11.13
CA MET A 56 -4.22 -5.23 -10.85
C MET A 56 -4.73 -6.68 -10.79
N HIS A 57 -6.00 -6.95 -11.00
CA HIS A 57 -6.52 -8.30 -11.16
C HIS A 57 -6.07 -8.95 -12.49
N PHE A 58 -5.61 -8.15 -13.44
CA PHE A 58 -5.19 -8.62 -14.75
C PHE A 58 -3.65 -8.60 -14.84
N ARG A 59 -3.02 -9.75 -15.08
CA ARG A 59 -1.56 -9.90 -15.10
C ARG A 59 -0.85 -8.97 -16.09
N TRP A 60 -1.47 -8.65 -17.22
CA TRP A 60 -0.91 -7.73 -18.23
C TRP A 60 -0.71 -6.30 -17.69
N THR A 61 -1.37 -5.93 -16.58
CA THR A 61 -1.21 -4.62 -15.94
C THR A 61 0.01 -4.54 -15.03
N TYR A 62 0.59 -5.67 -14.62
CA TYR A 62 1.69 -5.71 -13.66
C TYR A 62 2.92 -4.93 -14.11
N SER A 63 3.25 -5.02 -15.41
CA SER A 63 4.35 -4.25 -16.01
C SER A 63 3.96 -2.85 -16.48
N ASN A 64 2.66 -2.51 -16.44
CA ASN A 64 2.17 -1.24 -16.96
C ASN A 64 2.37 -0.10 -15.95
N ARG A 65 3.40 0.73 -16.20
CA ARG A 65 3.76 1.86 -15.33
C ARG A 65 2.65 2.90 -15.20
N PHE A 66 1.86 3.14 -16.24
CA PHE A 66 0.76 4.10 -16.19
C PHE A 66 -0.34 3.62 -15.22
N ILE A 67 -0.75 2.36 -15.32
CA ILE A 67 -1.82 1.79 -14.48
C ILE A 67 -1.40 1.81 -13.01
N ARG A 68 -0.23 1.28 -12.66
CA ARG A 68 0.21 1.25 -11.25
C ARG A 68 0.43 2.64 -10.67
N ARG A 69 0.94 3.61 -11.46
CA ARG A 69 1.03 5.00 -11.03
C ARG A 69 -0.36 5.64 -10.83
N ARG A 70 -1.32 5.31 -11.69
CA ARG A 70 -2.69 5.81 -11.56
C ARG A 70 -3.37 5.28 -10.29
N ILE A 71 -3.16 4.00 -9.95
CA ILE A 71 -3.64 3.41 -8.69
C ILE A 71 -3.06 4.19 -7.50
N LEU A 72 -1.76 4.40 -7.47
CA LEU A 72 -1.08 5.12 -6.38
C LEU A 72 -1.42 6.62 -6.32
N SER A 73 -2.00 7.20 -7.38
CA SER A 73 -2.32 8.62 -7.41
C SER A 73 -3.54 9.02 -6.57
N PHE A 74 -4.29 8.07 -6.03
CA PHE A 74 -5.45 8.30 -5.17
C PHE A 74 -5.21 7.95 -3.70
N GLY A 75 -4.03 7.46 -3.36
CA GLY A 75 -3.63 7.03 -2.03
C GLY A 75 -2.78 5.77 -2.07
N SER A 76 -2.40 5.24 -0.90
CA SER A 76 -1.68 3.98 -0.77
C SER A 76 -2.64 2.81 -0.54
N PRO A 77 -3.03 2.04 -1.58
CA PRO A 77 -3.89 0.87 -1.39
C PRO A 77 -3.10 -0.37 -0.95
N ILE A 78 -1.78 -0.37 -1.08
CA ILE A 78 -0.89 -1.48 -0.75
C ILE A 78 -0.64 -1.50 0.75
N CYS A 79 -0.88 -2.61 1.40
CA CYS A 79 -0.55 -2.81 2.81
C CYS A 79 0.95 -3.11 2.93
N CYS A 80 1.71 -2.24 3.59
CA CYS A 80 3.16 -2.35 3.69
C CYS A 80 3.64 -3.73 4.19
N PRO A 81 3.09 -4.30 5.27
CA PRO A 81 3.47 -5.64 5.71
C PRO A 81 3.25 -6.75 4.70
N SER A 82 2.31 -6.59 3.75
CA SER A 82 2.03 -7.61 2.74
C SER A 82 3.04 -7.68 1.60
N VAL A 83 4.07 -6.81 1.62
CA VAL A 83 4.99 -6.65 0.48
C VAL A 83 6.25 -7.47 0.63
N ALA A 84 6.58 -8.20 -0.42
CA ALA A 84 7.90 -8.81 -0.62
C ALA A 84 8.65 -8.11 -1.77
N TYR A 85 9.96 -7.94 -1.61
CA TYR A 85 10.82 -7.15 -2.49
C TYR A 85 11.79 -8.04 -3.26
N ALA A 86 11.83 -7.92 -4.59
CA ALA A 86 12.88 -8.49 -5.43
C ALA A 86 14.11 -7.56 -5.39
N ARG A 87 14.90 -7.67 -4.34
CA ARG A 87 15.98 -6.74 -3.99
C ARG A 87 16.98 -6.49 -5.12
N GLU A 88 17.25 -7.52 -5.91
CA GLU A 88 18.15 -7.47 -7.06
C GLU A 88 17.69 -6.53 -8.18
N ASN A 89 16.39 -6.23 -8.23
CA ASN A 89 15.78 -5.36 -9.26
C ASN A 89 15.44 -3.96 -8.74
N LEU A 90 15.76 -3.66 -7.48
CA LEU A 90 15.37 -2.42 -6.80
C LEU A 90 16.60 -1.57 -6.43
N PRO A 91 16.43 -0.23 -6.38
CA PRO A 91 17.49 0.64 -5.87
C PRO A 91 17.77 0.36 -4.39
N ASN A 92 18.97 0.70 -3.95
CA ASN A 92 19.36 0.62 -2.55
C ASN A 92 19.80 2.02 -2.08
N PRO A 93 19.14 2.62 -1.09
CA PRO A 93 18.00 2.12 -0.32
C PRO A 93 16.66 2.19 -1.07
N VAL A 94 15.71 1.32 -0.71
CA VAL A 94 14.34 1.34 -1.23
C VAL A 94 13.56 2.48 -0.60
N PHE A 95 13.66 2.61 0.71
CA PHE A 95 12.98 3.64 1.50
C PHE A 95 13.83 4.89 1.65
N SER A 96 13.20 6.06 1.65
CA SER A 96 13.83 7.34 1.93
C SER A 96 13.63 7.73 3.39
N THR A 97 14.57 8.50 3.92
CA THR A 97 14.47 9.07 5.28
C THR A 97 13.66 10.37 5.37
N GLY A 98 13.09 10.83 4.25
CA GLY A 98 12.39 12.12 4.16
C GLY A 98 10.92 12.10 4.56
N PHE A 99 10.32 10.92 4.69
CA PHE A 99 8.93 10.70 5.11
C PHE A 99 8.92 9.92 6.41
N ARG A 100 7.93 10.18 7.25
CA ARG A 100 7.73 9.48 8.53
C ARG A 100 6.48 8.59 8.49
N SER A 101 5.42 9.05 7.83
CA SER A 101 4.14 8.34 7.79
C SER A 101 3.81 7.75 6.42
N ASN A 102 4.36 8.33 5.35
CA ASN A 102 4.12 7.91 3.96
C ASN A 102 5.36 7.30 3.30
N GLU A 103 6.27 6.71 4.10
CA GLU A 103 7.50 6.07 3.61
C GLU A 103 7.21 4.94 2.61
N ASP A 104 6.19 4.14 2.88
CA ASP A 104 5.73 3.06 2.04
C ASP A 104 5.17 3.59 0.71
N TRP A 105 4.26 4.57 0.77
CA TRP A 105 3.67 5.16 -0.43
C TRP A 105 4.71 5.85 -1.30
N GLU A 106 5.68 6.54 -0.69
CA GLU A 106 6.81 7.16 -1.39
C GLU A 106 7.68 6.10 -2.08
N ALA A 107 7.96 4.99 -1.39
CA ALA A 107 8.71 3.88 -1.97
C ALA A 107 7.95 3.25 -3.17
N TRP A 108 6.64 3.01 -3.05
CA TRP A 108 5.84 2.50 -4.17
C TRP A 108 5.82 3.47 -5.36
N GLU A 109 5.73 4.78 -5.11
CA GLU A 109 5.77 5.80 -6.14
C GLU A 109 7.08 5.73 -6.93
N LYS A 110 8.23 5.63 -6.24
CA LYS A 110 9.54 5.48 -6.89
C LYS A 110 9.65 4.18 -7.67
N ILE A 111 9.33 3.05 -7.03
CA ILE A 111 9.41 1.73 -7.67
C ILE A 111 8.46 1.65 -8.87
N SER A 112 7.30 2.32 -8.81
CA SER A 112 6.31 2.32 -9.90
C SER A 112 6.83 2.89 -11.22
N LYS A 113 7.91 3.67 -11.21
CA LYS A 113 8.57 4.24 -12.39
C LYS A 113 9.53 3.27 -13.05
N LEU A 114 9.97 2.23 -12.35
CA LEU A 114 10.94 1.27 -12.84
C LEU A 114 10.31 0.33 -13.88
N GLN A 115 11.13 -0.26 -14.71
CA GLN A 115 10.70 -1.34 -15.59
C GLN A 115 10.66 -2.66 -14.80
N GLY A 116 9.56 -3.40 -14.89
CA GLY A 116 9.33 -4.66 -14.17
C GLY A 116 7.91 -4.75 -13.64
N ASP A 117 7.62 -5.74 -12.81
CA ASP A 117 6.28 -6.11 -12.41
C ASP A 117 5.95 -5.75 -10.96
N PHE A 118 4.77 -5.17 -10.74
CA PHE A 118 4.05 -5.16 -9.46
C PHE A 118 3.10 -6.34 -9.46
N ILE A 119 3.35 -7.33 -8.65
CA ILE A 119 2.59 -8.59 -8.67
C ILE A 119 1.60 -8.57 -7.52
N PHE A 120 0.30 -8.55 -7.86
CA PHE A 120 -0.77 -8.54 -6.88
C PHE A 120 -1.39 -9.94 -6.72
N ASP A 121 -1.40 -10.43 -5.49
CA ASP A 121 -2.13 -11.62 -5.09
C ASP A 121 -3.44 -11.24 -4.41
N ARG A 122 -4.55 -11.68 -4.99
CA ARG A 122 -5.91 -11.39 -4.48
C ARG A 122 -6.31 -12.20 -3.24
N HIS A 123 -5.51 -13.20 -2.87
CA HIS A 123 -5.76 -13.97 -1.66
C HIS A 123 -5.32 -13.18 -0.44
N ILE A 124 -6.07 -13.30 0.64
CA ILE A 124 -5.64 -12.82 1.95
C ILE A 124 -4.51 -13.73 2.41
N MET A 125 -3.29 -13.20 2.45
CA MET A 125 -2.10 -13.96 2.81
C MET A 125 -1.48 -13.51 4.14
N MET A 126 -2.09 -12.47 4.77
CA MET A 126 -1.69 -12.01 6.08
C MET A 126 -2.82 -11.31 6.82
N TYR A 127 -2.67 -11.21 8.12
CA TYR A 127 -3.52 -10.38 8.99
C TYR A 127 -2.69 -9.24 9.55
N HIS A 128 -3.11 -8.01 9.24
CA HIS A 128 -2.50 -6.80 9.76
C HIS A 128 -3.15 -6.45 11.10
N ARG A 129 -2.33 -6.40 12.15
CA ARG A 129 -2.80 -6.08 13.51
C ARG A 129 -3.08 -4.59 13.64
N ILE A 130 -4.29 -4.28 14.11
CA ILE A 130 -4.72 -2.92 14.44
C ILE A 130 -4.78 -2.80 15.95
N HIS A 131 -3.99 -1.90 16.54
CA HIS A 131 -3.99 -1.59 17.96
C HIS A 131 -3.79 -0.08 18.16
N GLU A 132 -4.23 0.43 19.33
CA GLU A 132 -4.22 1.86 19.64
C GLU A 132 -2.81 2.46 19.70
N GLU A 133 -1.81 1.65 20.06
CA GLU A 133 -0.40 2.03 20.12
C GLU A 133 0.33 1.94 18.76
N SER A 134 -0.38 1.64 17.66
CA SER A 134 0.26 1.60 16.35
C SER A 134 0.78 2.99 15.96
N GLU A 135 1.94 3.06 15.32
CA GLU A 135 2.52 4.33 14.83
C GLU A 135 1.51 5.12 13.98
N THR A 136 0.65 4.42 13.25
CA THR A 136 -0.42 5.03 12.45
C THR A 136 -1.41 5.80 13.33
N SER A 137 -1.79 5.25 14.50
CA SER A 137 -2.71 5.92 15.44
C SER A 137 -2.05 7.15 16.09
N ALA A 138 -0.78 7.07 16.46
CA ALA A 138 -0.04 8.19 17.04
C ALA A 138 0.19 9.34 16.03
N ILE A 139 0.37 9.03 14.75
CA ILE A 139 0.64 10.00 13.68
C ILE A 139 -0.65 10.70 13.21
N ILE A 140 -1.82 10.07 13.33
CA ILE A 140 -3.12 10.68 13.01
C ILE A 140 -3.38 11.90 13.92
N HIS A 141 -2.91 11.88 15.16
CA HIS A 141 -3.00 13.02 16.10
C HIS A 141 -2.02 14.16 15.77
N ASP A 142 -1.00 13.95 14.94
CA ASP A 142 -0.02 14.98 14.59
C ASP A 142 -0.30 15.46 13.14
N ASN A 143 -0.55 16.77 12.96
CA ASN A 143 -0.84 17.39 11.64
C ASN A 143 0.23 17.14 10.55
N LYS A 144 1.36 16.53 10.89
CA LYS A 144 2.47 16.20 9.97
C LYS A 144 2.06 15.22 8.84
N ARG A 145 1.11 14.31 9.11
CA ARG A 145 0.61 13.41 8.06
C ARG A 145 -0.06 14.16 6.93
N SER A 146 -0.80 15.21 7.26
CA SER A 146 -1.46 16.07 6.26
C SER A 146 -0.45 16.71 5.29
N ASP A 147 0.72 17.12 5.78
CA ASP A 147 1.76 17.75 4.95
C ASP A 147 2.42 16.72 4.03
N GLU A 148 2.69 15.52 4.53
CA GLU A 148 3.22 14.43 3.72
C GLU A 148 2.23 13.95 2.65
N ASP A 149 0.93 13.89 2.96
CA ASP A 149 -0.13 13.58 1.99
C ASP A 149 -0.14 14.61 0.85
N VAL A 150 0.01 15.91 1.15
CA VAL A 150 0.14 16.97 0.14
C VAL A 150 1.33 16.72 -0.77
N LEU A 151 2.50 16.43 -0.19
CA LEU A 151 3.73 16.14 -0.95
C LEU A 151 3.55 14.92 -1.84
N MET A 152 2.90 13.88 -1.34
CA MET A 152 2.64 12.68 -2.14
C MET A 152 1.68 12.95 -3.30
N TYR A 153 0.56 13.64 -3.06
CA TYR A 153 -0.38 13.97 -4.15
C TYR A 153 0.24 14.88 -5.21
N GLN A 154 1.14 15.80 -4.83
CA GLN A 154 1.86 16.67 -5.76
C GLN A 154 2.75 15.89 -6.76
N LYS A 155 3.16 14.65 -6.44
CA LYS A 155 3.89 13.77 -7.37
C LYS A 155 3.02 13.28 -8.54
N PHE A 156 1.69 13.42 -8.44
CA PHE A 156 0.72 12.88 -9.40
C PHE A 156 -0.21 13.95 -10.00
N TRP A 157 -0.52 15.02 -9.24
CA TRP A 157 -1.58 15.94 -9.57
C TRP A 157 -1.17 17.42 -9.44
N PRO A 158 -1.73 18.31 -10.26
CA PRO A 158 -1.56 19.75 -10.07
C PRO A 158 -2.26 20.26 -8.80
N SER A 159 -1.78 21.38 -8.26
CA SER A 159 -2.18 21.92 -6.96
C SER A 159 -3.70 22.04 -6.69
N PRO A 160 -4.57 22.42 -7.65
CA PRO A 160 -6.01 22.49 -7.38
C PRO A 160 -6.62 21.10 -7.05
N ILE A 161 -6.16 20.06 -7.76
CA ILE A 161 -6.62 18.68 -7.53
C ILE A 161 -6.07 18.15 -6.21
N VAL A 162 -4.82 18.47 -5.88
CA VAL A 162 -4.21 18.08 -4.59
C VAL A 162 -5.05 18.55 -3.41
N LYS A 163 -5.45 19.81 -3.39
CA LYS A 163 -6.29 20.38 -2.31
C LYS A 163 -7.59 19.61 -2.12
N LEU A 164 -8.25 19.21 -3.21
CA LEU A 164 -9.47 18.41 -3.17
C LEU A 164 -9.21 17.01 -2.63
N LEU A 165 -8.17 16.32 -3.12
CA LEU A 165 -7.83 14.94 -2.71
C LEU A 165 -7.44 14.86 -1.23
N VAL A 166 -6.64 15.80 -0.74
CA VAL A 166 -6.25 15.87 0.68
C VAL A 166 -7.48 16.02 1.57
N LYS A 167 -8.41 16.90 1.19
CA LYS A 167 -9.67 17.11 1.95
C LYS A 167 -10.53 15.84 1.98
N LEU A 168 -10.66 15.14 0.84
CA LEU A 168 -11.42 13.89 0.75
C LEU A 168 -10.76 12.77 1.57
N TYR A 169 -9.43 12.66 1.50
CA TYR A 169 -8.67 11.65 2.23
C TYR A 169 -8.76 11.85 3.74
N ALA A 170 -8.59 13.09 4.22
CA ALA A 170 -8.75 13.42 5.63
C ALA A 170 -10.17 13.13 6.15
N SER A 171 -11.21 13.40 5.36
CA SER A 171 -12.59 13.09 5.75
C SER A 171 -12.85 11.58 5.83
N GLY A 172 -12.21 10.79 4.96
CA GLY A 172 -12.30 9.33 4.97
C GLY A 172 -11.62 8.70 6.20
N GLN A 173 -10.53 9.27 6.66
CA GLN A 173 -9.83 8.80 7.87
C GLN A 173 -10.68 9.01 9.13
N LYS A 174 -11.25 10.21 9.31
CA LYS A 174 -12.13 10.51 10.45
C LYS A 174 -13.35 9.59 10.57
N SER A 175 -13.86 9.08 9.46
CA SER A 175 -15.01 8.16 9.49
C SER A 175 -14.64 6.73 9.92
N ASN A 176 -13.36 6.36 9.91
CA ASN A 176 -12.88 5.04 10.35
C ASN A 176 -12.56 4.97 11.85
N ASP A 177 -12.35 6.14 12.50
CA ASP A 177 -12.11 6.23 13.95
C ASP A 177 -13.41 6.09 14.77
N LEU A 178 -14.58 6.07 14.11
CA LEU A 178 -15.91 6.01 14.71
C LEU A 178 -16.61 4.64 14.53
N GLU A 179 -16.00 3.68 13.83
CA GLU A 179 -16.47 2.29 13.69
C GLU A 179 -15.53 1.30 14.40
#